data_6485a78d7c8db008930dba10b1dc1c89
#
_entry.id   6485a78d7c8db008930dba10b1dc1c89
#
_cell.length_a   1.000
_cell.length_b   1.000
_cell.length_c   1.000
_cell.angle_alpha   90.00
_cell.angle_beta   90.00
_cell.angle_gamma   90.00
#
_symmetry.space_group_name_H-M   'P 1'
#
loop_
_entity.id
_entity.type
_entity.pdbx_description
1 polymer ?
#
loop_
_entity_poly.entity_id
_entity_poly.type
_entity_poly.pdbx_seq_one_letter_code
_entity_poly.pdbx_strand_id
1 'polypeptide(L)'
;MKIVKVPDEDRAGVIPYGSPPQVELEIEVIPRKGEIVLRISNPNLAKVEITNEVELYEYAGFWKKLNLGLVFLEKRIVLIPGETFEQRIPVELTPGEYRVVKFAYVKGARVRVEKEFTLR
;
A
#
# COMPACT_ATOMS: atom_id res chain seq x y z
N MET A 1 5.61 7.84 -16.57
CA MET A 1 5.03 7.46 -16.76
C MET A 1 5.38 7.15 -16.36
N LYS A 2 5.48 6.76 -16.19
CA LYS A 2 5.28 6.18 -15.98
C LYS A 2 5.55 5.39 -16.19
N ILE A 3 5.78 4.83 -16.21
CA ILE A 3 5.53 3.94 -16.56
C ILE A 3 5.96 3.28 -16.60
N VAL A 4 6.11 2.89 -16.39
CA VAL A 4 6.05 2.13 -16.61
C VAL A 4 6.89 1.48 -16.72
N LYS A 5 7.29 1.20 -16.33
CA LYS A 5 7.54 0.59 -16.58
C LYS A 5 7.78 -0.15 -17.02
N VAL A 6 7.87 -0.56 -17.10
CA VAL A 6 7.61 -1.15 -17.81
C VAL A 6 8.21 -1.77 -18.15
N PRO A 7 8.37 -2.10 -18.23
CA PRO A 7 8.29 -2.49 -18.82
C PRO A 7 8.71 -2.90 -19.45
N ASP A 8 8.85 -3.02 -19.31
CA ASP A 8 8.48 -3.07 -20.19
C ASP A 8 8.62 -3.16 -20.84
N GLU A 9 8.74 -3.17 -20.84
CA GLU A 9 8.08 -2.96 -21.56
C GLU A 9 8.03 -2.64 -22.13
N ASP A 10 8.39 -2.61 -22.12
CA ASP A 10 7.73 -2.13 -22.80
C ASP A 10 7.71 -1.89 -23.30
N ARG A 11 7.86 -1.43 -23.50
CA ARG A 11 7.14 -1.08 -24.08
C ARG A 11 6.77 -0.74 -24.84
N ALA A 12 7.28 -0.38 -24.73
CA ALA A 12 6.72 0.03 -25.44
C ALA A 12 5.76 0.10 -25.82
N GLY A 13 5.54 0.31 -25.86
CA GLY A 13 4.50 0.33 -26.37
C GLY A 13 3.45 0.48 -26.02
N VAL A 14 3.02 0.76 -25.99
CA VAL A 14 1.93 0.85 -25.63
C VAL A 14 0.92 0.13 -25.87
N ILE A 15 0.36 -0.36 -25.29
CA ILE A 15 -0.75 -1.07 -25.45
C ILE A 15 -1.84 -0.61 -24.65
N PRO A 16 -2.74 0.10 -25.16
CA PRO A 16 -3.71 0.81 -24.41
C PRO A 16 -4.57 -0.09 -23.53
N TYR A 17 -5.11 -1.16 -24.06
CA TYR A 17 -5.92 -1.98 -23.19
C TYR A 17 -5.10 -2.96 -22.39
N GLY A 18 -3.82 -2.81 -22.42
CA GLY A 18 -2.95 -3.50 -21.51
C GLY A 18 -2.55 -2.66 -20.34
N SER A 19 -3.06 -1.47 -20.19
CA SER A 19 -2.74 -0.61 -19.07
C SER A 19 -3.27 -1.18 -17.78
N PRO A 20 -2.46 -1.15 -16.69
CA PRO A 20 -2.95 -1.60 -15.40
C PRO A 20 -4.05 -0.67 -14.89
N PRO A 21 -4.99 -1.18 -14.11
CA PRO A 21 -6.01 -0.32 -13.53
C PRO A 21 -5.37 0.71 -12.61
N GLN A 22 -5.89 1.93 -12.65
CA GLN A 22 -5.45 2.97 -11.74
C GLN A 22 -6.33 2.93 -10.51
N VAL A 23 -5.71 2.65 -9.37
CA VAL A 23 -6.41 2.53 -8.11
C VAL A 23 -5.66 3.35 -7.09
N GLU A 24 -6.40 4.12 -6.31
CA GLU A 24 -5.84 4.88 -5.22
C GLU A 24 -6.37 4.34 -3.91
N LEU A 25 -5.55 4.42 -2.89
CA LEU A 25 -5.97 4.22 -1.51
C LEU A 25 -5.45 5.41 -0.73
N GLU A 26 -6.27 5.92 0.17
CA GLU A 26 -5.80 6.92 1.12
C GLU A 26 -5.33 6.17 2.36
N ILE A 27 -4.08 6.40 2.74
CA ILE A 27 -3.48 5.73 3.88
C ILE A 27 -3.06 6.79 4.87
N GLU A 28 -3.64 6.74 6.06
CA GLU A 28 -3.24 7.59 7.17
C GLU A 28 -2.49 6.73 8.17
N VAL A 29 -1.32 7.20 8.62
CA VAL A 29 -0.50 6.47 9.58
C VAL A 29 -0.58 7.18 10.91
N ILE A 30 -1.03 6.48 11.94
CA ILE A 30 -1.18 7.03 13.28
C ILE A 30 -0.24 6.27 14.19
N PRO A 31 0.89 6.87 14.59
CA PRO A 31 1.80 6.20 15.51
C PRO A 31 1.25 6.21 16.93
N ARG A 32 1.42 5.10 17.60
CA ARG A 32 1.02 4.94 19.00
C ARG A 32 2.10 4.19 19.73
N LYS A 33 2.00 4.16 21.04
CA LYS A 33 2.96 3.43 21.85
C LYS A 33 2.81 1.92 21.56
N GLY A 34 3.88 1.32 21.07
CA GLY A 34 3.91 -0.11 20.80
C GLY A 34 3.23 -0.54 19.51
N GLU A 35 2.69 0.39 18.73
CA GLU A 35 2.01 0.02 17.48
C GLU A 35 1.89 1.20 16.56
N ILE A 36 1.59 0.93 15.30
CA ILE A 36 1.06 1.96 14.40
C ILE A 36 -0.32 1.53 13.94
N VAL A 37 -1.18 2.50 13.71
CA VAL A 37 -2.51 2.24 13.19
C VAL A 37 -2.58 2.80 11.79
N LEU A 38 -2.96 1.97 10.83
CA LEU A 38 -3.19 2.38 9.46
C LEU A 38 -4.68 2.54 9.25
N ARG A 39 -5.09 3.70 8.74
CA ARG A 39 -6.46 3.92 8.32
C ARG A 39 -6.47 3.99 6.81
N ILE A 40 -7.09 3.00 6.18
CA ILE A 40 -7.05 2.81 4.74
C ILE A 40 -8.43 3.07 4.20
N SER A 41 -8.55 4.06 3.33
CA SER A 41 -9.84 4.48 2.79
C SER A 41 -9.86 4.29 1.28
N ASN A 42 -11.04 4.01 0.76
CA ASN A 42 -11.25 3.86 -0.67
C ASN A 42 -11.83 5.16 -1.24
N PRO A 43 -11.02 5.99 -1.92
CA PRO A 43 -11.52 7.21 -2.54
C PRO A 43 -12.06 6.98 -3.95
N ASN A 44 -12.01 5.74 -4.44
CA ASN A 44 -12.42 5.44 -5.81
C ASN A 44 -13.94 5.38 -5.90
N LEU A 45 -14.45 5.44 -7.13
CA LEU A 45 -15.89 5.35 -7.39
C LEU A 45 -16.38 3.91 -7.42
N ALA A 46 -15.46 2.94 -7.40
CA ALA A 46 -15.80 1.52 -7.40
C ALA A 46 -15.21 0.86 -6.16
N LYS A 47 -15.71 -0.31 -5.84
CA LYS A 47 -15.18 -1.07 -4.71
C LYS A 47 -13.76 -1.54 -5.00
N VAL A 48 -12.94 -1.68 -3.96
CA VAL A 48 -11.61 -2.27 -4.03
C VAL A 48 -11.51 -3.36 -2.98
N GLU A 49 -10.65 -4.33 -3.23
CA GLU A 49 -10.35 -5.37 -2.25
C GLU A 49 -8.92 -5.19 -1.78
N ILE A 50 -8.71 -5.38 -0.47
CA ILE A 50 -7.38 -5.39 0.12
C ILE A 50 -7.24 -6.64 0.98
N THR A 51 -6.03 -6.87 1.47
CA THR A 51 -5.79 -7.91 2.48
C THR A 51 -5.07 -7.27 3.64
N ASN A 52 -4.75 -8.06 4.66
CA ASN A 52 -3.96 -7.58 5.79
C ASN A 52 -2.49 -7.43 5.44
N GLU A 53 -2.07 -7.87 4.25
CA GLU A 53 -0.67 -7.78 3.86
C GLU A 53 -0.20 -6.34 3.86
N VAL A 54 0.95 -6.09 4.49
CA VAL A 54 1.54 -4.77 4.56
C VAL A 54 3.06 -4.92 4.54
N GLU A 55 3.74 -4.00 3.86
CA GLU A 55 5.19 -3.90 3.93
C GLU A 55 5.53 -2.54 4.49
N LEU A 56 6.59 -2.51 5.28
CA LEU A 56 7.06 -1.28 5.89
C LEU A 56 8.55 -1.16 5.62
N TYR A 57 8.96 0.01 5.13
CA TYR A 57 10.35 0.30 4.80
C TYR A 57 10.82 1.49 5.61
N GLU A 58 12.09 1.45 6.00
CA GLU A 58 12.76 2.54 6.68
C GLU A 58 13.84 3.09 5.73
N TYR A 59 13.98 4.42 5.71
CA TYR A 59 15.03 5.02 4.90
C TYR A 59 16.31 5.16 5.73
N ALA A 60 17.37 4.51 5.26
CA ALA A 60 18.67 4.54 5.91
C ALA A 60 19.75 4.73 4.84
N GLY A 61 19.61 5.78 4.02
CA GLY A 61 20.41 5.97 2.81
C GLY A 61 19.86 5.19 1.64
N PHE A 62 18.99 4.24 1.89
CA PHE A 62 18.23 3.46 0.91
C PHE A 62 17.00 2.92 1.64
N TRP A 63 16.01 2.48 0.88
CA TRP A 63 14.78 1.95 1.48
C TRP A 63 15.02 0.50 1.90
N LYS A 64 14.97 0.26 3.20
CA LYS A 64 15.23 -1.05 3.79
C LYS A 64 13.92 -1.61 4.33
N LYS A 65 13.55 -2.80 3.86
CA LYS A 65 12.33 -3.45 4.31
C LYS A 65 12.52 -3.94 5.75
N LEU A 66 11.56 -3.61 6.59
CA LEU A 66 11.56 -4.05 7.97
C LEU A 66 10.88 -5.40 8.09
N ASN A 67 11.44 -6.26 8.94
CA ASN A 67 10.82 -7.55 9.24
C ASN A 67 9.85 -7.34 10.39
N LEU A 68 8.55 -7.40 10.08
CA LEU A 68 7.52 -7.15 11.07
C LEU A 68 7.21 -8.40 11.90
N GLY A 69 7.70 -9.57 11.48
CA GLY A 69 7.44 -10.81 12.20
C GLY A 69 5.99 -11.24 12.16
N LEU A 70 5.24 -10.76 11.18
CA LEU A 70 3.80 -11.03 11.09
C LEU A 70 3.50 -12.02 9.99
N VAL A 71 2.47 -12.81 10.22
CA VAL A 71 1.91 -13.70 9.21
C VAL A 71 0.59 -13.09 8.76
N PHE A 72 0.46 -12.91 7.45
CA PHE A 72 -0.75 -12.29 6.89
C PHE A 72 -1.62 -13.37 6.26
N LEU A 73 -2.92 -13.30 6.59
CA LEU A 73 -3.90 -14.19 5.98
C LEU A 73 -4.39 -13.56 4.68
N GLU A 74 -4.64 -14.41 3.68
CA GLU A 74 -5.11 -13.92 2.38
C GLU A 74 -6.61 -13.69 2.37
N LYS A 75 -7.13 -13.20 3.47
CA LYS A 75 -8.54 -12.88 3.54
C LYS A 75 -8.80 -11.54 2.87
N ARG A 76 -9.69 -11.53 1.89
CA ARG A 76 -10.04 -10.31 1.18
C ARG A 76 -10.99 -9.46 2.00
N ILE A 77 -10.71 -8.18 2.05
CA ILE A 77 -11.52 -7.18 2.71
C ILE A 77 -12.02 -6.26 1.62
N VAL A 78 -13.35 -6.16 1.47
CA VAL A 78 -13.95 -5.32 0.43
C VAL A 78 -14.22 -3.95 1.01
N LEU A 79 -13.71 -2.91 0.34
CA LEU A 79 -13.97 -1.53 0.71
C LEU A 79 -14.84 -0.90 -0.39
N ILE A 80 -16.05 -0.54 -0.05
CA ILE A 80 -16.89 0.23 -0.97
C ILE A 80 -16.43 1.68 -0.98
N PRO A 81 -16.84 2.48 -1.98
CA PRO A 81 -16.43 3.88 -2.04
C PRO A 81 -16.68 4.63 -0.74
N GLY A 82 -15.65 5.32 -0.25
CA GLY A 82 -15.73 6.09 0.98
C GLY A 82 -15.49 5.31 2.27
N GLU A 83 -15.38 4.00 2.18
CA GLU A 83 -15.24 3.17 3.37
C GLU A 83 -13.79 3.15 3.85
N THR A 84 -13.61 3.06 5.18
CA THR A 84 -12.29 3.04 5.82
C THR A 84 -12.12 1.76 6.61
N PHE A 85 -10.94 1.16 6.48
CA PHE A 85 -10.54 -0.01 7.24
C PHE A 85 -9.36 0.36 8.13
N GLU A 86 -9.40 -0.06 9.39
CA GLU A 86 -8.31 0.19 10.34
C GLU A 86 -7.52 -1.07 10.54
N GLN A 87 -6.19 -0.95 10.42
CA GLN A 87 -5.28 -2.07 10.65
C GLN A 87 -4.25 -1.67 11.69
N ARG A 88 -4.07 -2.50 12.71
CA ARG A 88 -3.07 -2.26 13.75
C ARG A 88 -1.86 -3.12 13.49
N ILE A 89 -0.68 -2.52 13.55
CA ILE A 89 0.59 -3.22 13.33
C ILE A 89 1.41 -3.07 14.61
N PRO A 90 1.73 -4.18 15.29
CA PRO A 90 2.43 -4.12 16.59
C PRO A 90 3.92 -3.88 16.38
N VAL A 91 4.26 -2.67 16.02
CA VAL A 91 5.64 -2.25 15.84
C VAL A 91 5.79 -0.86 16.40
N GLU A 92 6.89 -0.64 17.11
CA GLU A 92 7.22 0.69 17.61
C GLU A 92 8.34 1.26 16.76
N LEU A 93 8.07 2.41 16.12
CA LEU A 93 9.01 3.02 15.21
C LEU A 93 9.72 4.18 15.90
N THR A 94 11.02 4.31 15.63
CA THR A 94 11.80 5.46 16.09
C THR A 94 11.63 6.61 15.09
N PRO A 95 12.01 7.84 15.48
CA PRO A 95 11.94 8.95 14.54
C PRO A 95 12.74 8.66 13.28
N GLY A 96 12.20 9.04 12.13
CA GLY A 96 12.82 8.77 10.85
C GLY A 96 11.82 8.83 9.71
N GLU A 97 12.29 8.41 8.54
CA GLU A 97 11.48 8.41 7.33
C GLU A 97 11.11 6.97 6.97
N TYR A 98 9.86 6.78 6.61
CA TYR A 98 9.29 5.46 6.39
C TYR A 98 8.41 5.44 5.15
N ARG A 99 8.19 4.24 4.63
CA ARG A 99 7.26 4.00 3.53
C ARG A 99 6.42 2.78 3.88
N VAL A 100 5.10 2.93 3.82
CA VAL A 100 4.19 1.81 3.99
C VAL A 100 3.63 1.43 2.63
N VAL A 101 3.50 0.12 2.40
CA VAL A 101 3.00 -0.43 1.14
C VAL A 101 1.81 -1.31 1.45
N LYS A 102 0.71 -1.06 0.73
CA LYS A 102 -0.47 -1.90 0.75
C LYS A 102 -0.72 -2.39 -0.67
N PHE A 103 -1.46 -3.48 -0.78
CA PHE A 103 -1.83 -4.01 -2.09
C PHE A 103 -3.35 -4.00 -2.22
N ALA A 104 -3.81 -3.50 -3.35
CA ALA A 104 -5.23 -3.51 -3.70
C ALA A 104 -5.44 -4.50 -4.83
N TYR A 105 -6.61 -5.10 -4.86
CA TYR A 105 -6.96 -6.07 -5.90
C TYR A 105 -8.19 -5.55 -6.62
N VAL A 106 -8.03 -5.35 -7.92
CA VAL A 106 -9.10 -4.82 -8.77
C VAL A 106 -9.17 -5.68 -10.01
N LYS A 107 -10.32 -6.30 -10.24
CA LYS A 107 -10.55 -7.14 -11.42
C LYS A 107 -9.43 -8.16 -11.60
N GLY A 108 -9.00 -8.76 -10.49
CA GLY A 108 -7.97 -9.78 -10.52
C GLY A 108 -6.54 -9.28 -10.60
N ALA A 109 -6.33 -7.98 -10.76
CA ALA A 109 -4.99 -7.39 -10.81
C ALA A 109 -4.57 -6.92 -9.42
N ARG A 110 -3.31 -7.17 -9.08
CA ARG A 110 -2.72 -6.72 -7.83
C ARG A 110 -2.02 -5.40 -8.07
N VAL A 111 -2.44 -4.36 -7.34
CA VAL A 111 -1.91 -3.02 -7.51
C VAL A 111 -1.20 -2.60 -6.22
N ARG A 112 0.04 -2.14 -6.36
CA ARG A 112 0.85 -1.69 -5.23
C ARG A 112 0.55 -0.22 -4.95
N VAL A 113 0.25 0.10 -3.68
CA VAL A 113 -0.03 1.47 -3.26
C VAL A 113 0.91 1.82 -2.11
N GLU A 114 1.60 2.95 -2.21
CA GLU A 114 2.61 3.36 -1.25
C GLU A 114 2.27 4.69 -0.62
N LYS A 115 2.69 4.85 0.64
CA LYS A 115 2.59 6.13 1.35
C LYS A 115 3.88 6.34 2.14
N GLU A 116 4.57 7.46 1.88
CA GLU A 116 5.74 7.84 2.66
C GLU A 116 5.31 8.74 3.81
N PHE A 117 5.95 8.57 4.96
CA PHE A 117 5.63 9.39 6.12
C PHE A 117 6.89 9.57 6.98
N THR A 118 6.89 10.64 7.78
CA THR A 118 8.02 10.98 8.64
C THR A 118 7.53 11.00 10.08
N LEU A 119 8.29 10.34 10.96
CA LEU A 119 8.08 10.44 12.41
C LEU A 119 9.13 11.34 13.00
N ARG A 120 8.70 12.25 13.89
CA ARG A 120 9.59 13.21 14.51
C ARG A 120 9.75 12.95 16.01
#